data_bad3457d2e363b55d9a0c5c48e5538ce
#
_entry.id   bad3457d2e363b55d9a0c5c48e5538ce
#
_cell.length_a   1.000
_cell.length_b   1.000
_cell.length_c   1.000
_cell.angle_alpha   90.00
_cell.angle_beta   90.00
_cell.angle_gamma   90.00
#
_symmetry.space_group_name_H-M   'P 1'
#
loop_
_entity.id
_entity.type
_entity.pdbx_description
1 polymer ?
#
loop_
_entity_poly.entity_id
_entity_poly.type
_entity_poly.pdbx_seq_one_letter_code
_entity_poly.pdbx_strand_id
1 'polypeptide(L)'
;MTYPIIAYTDGACQGNGQSAISPGGYGVHLQYDTGDVRNLWGGELNTTNNRMELMAAITALQSTPAHLPIQIWTDSGYVKDGITKWITGWKNRGWKKSDGKPVLNLELWQQLDALTQNRQIDWRWVKGHARHA
;
A
#
# COMPACT_ATOMS: atom_id res chain seq x y z
N MET A 1 -3.00 20.30 10.36
CA MET A 1 -3.23 19.24 11.34
C MET A 1 -2.12 18.20 11.27
N THR A 2 -1.63 17.80 12.41
CA THR A 2 -0.55 16.80 12.48
C THR A 2 -1.12 15.45 12.86
N TYR A 3 -0.72 14.42 12.15
CA TYR A 3 -1.14 13.06 12.46
C TYR A 3 -0.21 12.45 13.49
N PRO A 4 -0.73 11.60 14.40
CA PRO A 4 0.15 10.90 15.34
C PRO A 4 1.13 9.96 14.65
N ILE A 5 0.79 9.49 13.44
CA ILE A 5 1.67 8.60 12.67
C ILE A 5 1.66 9.06 11.21
N ILE A 6 2.86 9.21 10.65
CA ILE A 6 3.02 9.46 9.22
C ILE A 6 3.86 8.31 8.65
N ALA A 7 3.34 7.66 7.62
CA ALA A 7 4.02 6.54 6.97
C ALA A 7 4.43 6.93 5.55
N TYR A 8 5.67 6.63 5.19
CA TYR A 8 6.16 6.74 3.82
C TYR A 8 6.39 5.32 3.32
N THR A 9 5.72 4.95 2.24
CA THR A 9 5.74 3.59 1.72
C THR A 9 6.31 3.56 0.33
N ASP A 10 7.07 2.52 0.02
CA ASP A 10 7.70 2.35 -1.29
C ASP A 10 7.87 0.86 -1.57
N GLY A 11 7.71 0.50 -2.84
CA GLY A 11 7.91 -0.88 -3.26
C GLY A 11 8.39 -0.93 -4.70
N ALA A 12 9.21 -1.92 -4.99
CA ALA A 12 9.75 -2.10 -6.33
C ALA A 12 10.17 -3.53 -6.54
N CYS A 13 10.21 -3.95 -7.79
CA CYS A 13 10.79 -5.24 -8.12
C CYS A 13 11.75 -5.10 -9.29
N GLN A 14 12.65 -6.05 -9.40
CA GLN A 14 13.63 -6.11 -10.47
C GLN A 14 12.90 -6.46 -11.76
N GLY A 15 13.15 -5.69 -12.83
CA GLY A 15 12.57 -5.98 -14.13
C GLY A 15 11.06 -5.81 -14.22
N ASN A 16 10.43 -5.17 -13.24
CA ASN A 16 8.98 -4.90 -13.21
C ASN A 16 8.13 -6.16 -13.38
N GLY A 17 8.64 -7.30 -12.90
CA GLY A 17 7.90 -8.55 -13.02
C GLY A 17 7.90 -9.16 -14.41
N GLN A 18 8.81 -8.74 -15.27
CA GLN A 18 8.85 -9.24 -16.64
C GLN A 18 9.48 -10.62 -16.79
N SER A 19 10.26 -11.06 -15.84
CA SER A 19 10.83 -12.38 -15.86
C SER A 19 10.01 -13.34 -14.98
N ALA A 20 10.23 -14.65 -15.17
CA ALA A 20 9.54 -15.66 -14.38
C ALA A 20 9.88 -15.54 -12.90
N ILE A 21 11.07 -15.05 -12.58
CA ILE A 21 11.50 -14.80 -11.21
C ILE A 21 11.94 -13.33 -11.14
N SER A 22 11.16 -12.53 -10.45
CA SER A 22 11.41 -11.10 -10.32
C SER A 22 11.39 -10.74 -8.85
N PRO A 23 12.55 -10.81 -8.19
CA PRO A 23 12.59 -10.46 -6.77
C PRO A 23 12.28 -8.99 -6.56
N GLY A 24 11.62 -8.69 -5.48
CA GLY A 24 11.26 -7.32 -5.14
C GLY A 24 11.21 -7.12 -3.65
N GLY A 25 11.16 -5.85 -3.26
CA GLY A 25 11.09 -5.49 -1.86
C GLY A 25 10.24 -4.28 -1.64
N TYR A 26 9.89 -4.06 -0.39
CA TYR A 26 9.17 -2.88 0.03
C TYR A 26 9.77 -2.32 1.31
N GLY A 27 9.55 -1.02 1.51
CA GLY A 27 9.98 -0.34 2.72
C GLY A 27 8.89 0.56 3.25
N VAL A 28 8.89 0.72 4.57
CA VAL A 28 7.98 1.60 5.27
C VAL A 28 8.78 2.40 6.27
N HIS A 29 8.67 3.73 6.20
CA HIS A 29 9.27 4.62 7.18
C HIS A 29 8.15 5.25 8.00
N LEU A 30 8.14 4.98 9.29
CA LEU A 30 7.12 5.50 10.20
C LEU A 30 7.71 6.61 11.05
N GLN A 31 6.98 7.72 11.13
CA GLN A 31 7.32 8.84 12.01
C GLN A 31 6.17 9.02 12.99
N TYR A 32 6.50 9.02 14.26
CA TYR A 32 5.51 9.22 15.33
C TYR A 32 5.60 10.66 15.86
N ASP A 33 4.48 11.18 16.33
CA ASP A 33 4.45 12.53 16.90
C ASP A 33 5.28 12.66 18.18
N THR A 34 5.69 11.54 18.76
CA THR A 34 6.64 11.52 19.88
C THR A 34 8.07 11.84 19.45
N GLY A 35 8.34 11.83 18.14
CA GLY A 35 9.68 11.95 17.59
C GLY A 35 10.33 10.61 17.26
N ASP A 36 9.72 9.51 17.67
CA ASP A 36 10.24 8.18 17.35
C ASP A 36 10.08 7.88 15.86
N VAL A 37 10.98 7.05 15.35
CA VAL A 37 10.90 6.57 13.96
C VAL A 37 11.10 5.06 13.94
N ARG A 38 10.52 4.41 12.94
CA ARG A 38 10.71 2.98 12.68
C ARG A 38 10.85 2.75 11.20
N ASN A 39 11.70 1.82 10.83
CA ASN A 39 11.83 1.38 9.45
C ASN A 39 11.51 -0.10 9.37
N LEU A 40 10.62 -0.45 8.44
CA LEU A 40 10.22 -1.84 8.21
C LEU A 40 10.49 -2.16 6.75
N TRP A 41 10.78 -3.42 6.46
CA TRP A 41 11.01 -3.83 5.09
C TRP A 41 10.71 -5.32 4.94
N GLY A 42 10.51 -5.74 3.70
CA GLY A 42 10.29 -7.13 3.37
C GLY A 42 10.37 -7.31 1.87
N GLY A 43 10.09 -8.50 1.41
CA GLY A 43 10.16 -8.77 -0.01
C GLY A 43 9.64 -10.14 -0.38
N GLU A 44 9.61 -10.40 -1.69
CA GLU A 44 9.23 -11.68 -2.26
C GLU A 44 10.22 -12.04 -3.37
N LEU A 45 10.46 -13.33 -3.54
CA LEU A 45 11.37 -13.80 -4.59
C LEU A 45 10.78 -13.69 -5.98
N ASN A 46 9.45 -13.77 -6.10
CA ASN A 46 8.76 -13.69 -7.37
C ASN A 46 7.56 -12.77 -7.22
N THR A 47 7.68 -11.55 -7.71
CA THR A 47 6.68 -10.51 -7.40
C THR A 47 6.62 -9.47 -8.51
N THR A 48 5.86 -8.42 -8.27
CA THR A 48 5.71 -7.27 -9.17
C THR A 48 5.82 -5.98 -8.37
N ASN A 49 6.05 -4.86 -9.06
CA ASN A 49 6.03 -3.55 -8.43
C ASN A 49 4.70 -3.32 -7.69
N ASN A 50 3.59 -3.64 -8.33
CA ASN A 50 2.27 -3.41 -7.73
C ASN A 50 2.07 -4.20 -6.45
N ARG A 51 2.51 -5.46 -6.41
CA ARG A 51 2.43 -6.24 -5.18
C ARG A 51 3.26 -5.65 -4.07
N MET A 52 4.47 -5.18 -4.39
CA MET A 52 5.36 -4.60 -3.38
C MET A 52 4.79 -3.29 -2.83
N GLU A 53 4.18 -2.48 -3.68
CA GLU A 53 3.53 -1.25 -3.21
C GLU A 53 2.33 -1.56 -2.30
N LEU A 54 1.53 -2.56 -2.65
CA LEU A 54 0.43 -2.99 -1.79
C LEU A 54 0.95 -3.52 -0.45
N MET A 55 1.98 -4.33 -0.46
CA MET A 55 2.54 -4.90 0.76
C MET A 55 3.13 -3.84 1.66
N ALA A 56 3.71 -2.79 1.09
CA ALA A 56 4.19 -1.65 1.88
C ALA A 56 3.03 -0.97 2.62
N ALA A 57 1.93 -0.69 1.94
CA ALA A 57 0.76 -0.07 2.56
C ALA A 57 0.16 -0.97 3.65
N ILE A 58 0.03 -2.26 3.37
CA ILE A 58 -0.49 -3.22 4.34
C ILE A 58 0.40 -3.25 5.59
N THR A 59 1.71 -3.30 5.39
CA THR A 59 2.67 -3.35 6.49
C THR A 59 2.56 -2.10 7.37
N ALA A 60 2.41 -0.92 6.75
CA ALA A 60 2.24 0.33 7.50
C ALA A 60 1.02 0.24 8.43
N LEU A 61 -0.09 -0.29 7.93
CA LEU A 61 -1.31 -0.39 8.72
C LEU A 61 -1.24 -1.49 9.78
N GLN A 62 -0.65 -2.64 9.44
CA GLN A 62 -0.52 -3.75 10.38
C GLN A 62 0.42 -3.43 11.53
N SER A 63 1.40 -2.59 11.30
CA SER A 63 2.47 -2.33 12.25
C SER A 63 2.21 -1.14 13.17
N THR A 64 1.02 -0.54 13.07
CA THR A 64 0.65 0.64 13.86
C THR A 64 -0.70 0.41 14.54
N PRO A 65 -0.93 1.06 15.69
CA PRO A 65 -2.18 0.88 16.41
C PRO A 65 -3.41 1.28 15.58
N ALA A 66 -4.38 0.38 15.49
CA ALA A 66 -5.54 0.57 14.64
C ALA A 66 -6.42 1.75 15.07
N HIS A 67 -6.37 2.14 16.34
CA HIS A 67 -7.20 3.23 16.85
C HIS A 67 -6.60 4.61 16.59
N LEU A 68 -5.36 4.69 16.10
CA LEU A 68 -4.71 5.97 15.85
C LEU A 68 -4.87 6.38 14.39
N PRO A 69 -5.21 7.64 14.13
CA PRO A 69 -5.19 8.15 12.76
C PRO A 69 -3.79 8.05 12.17
N ILE A 70 -3.73 7.82 10.86
CA ILE A 70 -2.46 7.70 10.16
C ILE A 70 -2.54 8.42 8.82
N GLN A 71 -1.43 9.07 8.43
CA GLN A 71 -1.28 9.62 7.09
C GLN A 71 -0.30 8.74 6.34
N ILE A 72 -0.70 8.26 5.17
CA ILE A 72 0.14 7.35 4.37
C ILE A 72 0.50 8.04 3.05
N TRP A 73 1.79 8.13 2.79
CA TRP A 73 2.34 8.67 1.55
C TRP A 73 2.78 7.52 0.65
N THR A 74 2.31 7.52 -0.59
CA THR A 74 2.72 6.54 -1.59
C THR A 74 2.91 7.23 -2.93
N ASP A 75 3.84 6.73 -3.76
CA ASP A 75 3.97 7.19 -5.14
C ASP A 75 3.29 6.24 -6.12
N SER A 76 2.62 5.21 -5.62
CA SER A 76 1.97 4.21 -6.47
C SER A 76 0.61 4.70 -6.95
N GLY A 77 0.49 4.94 -8.24
CA GLY A 77 -0.80 5.22 -8.86
C GLY A 77 -1.75 4.04 -8.75
N TYR A 78 -1.21 2.83 -8.78
CA TYR A 78 -1.99 1.61 -8.65
C TYR A 78 -2.69 1.53 -7.28
N VAL A 79 -1.97 1.79 -6.21
CA VAL A 79 -2.56 1.79 -4.85
C VAL A 79 -3.57 2.91 -4.72
N LYS A 80 -3.20 4.11 -5.17
CA LYS A 80 -4.10 5.26 -5.11
C LYS A 80 -5.40 5.00 -5.86
N ASP A 81 -5.30 4.54 -7.11
CA ASP A 81 -6.48 4.32 -7.93
C ASP A 81 -7.33 3.18 -7.41
N GLY A 82 -6.71 2.13 -6.90
CA GLY A 82 -7.44 1.03 -6.32
C GLY A 82 -8.30 1.48 -5.14
N ILE A 83 -7.72 2.26 -4.26
CA ILE A 83 -8.43 2.73 -3.06
C ILE A 83 -9.51 3.74 -3.42
N THR A 84 -9.24 4.67 -4.32
CA THR A 84 -10.14 5.79 -4.59
C THR A 84 -11.15 5.51 -5.69
N LYS A 85 -10.85 4.58 -6.61
CA LYS A 85 -11.68 4.39 -7.81
C LYS A 85 -12.21 2.98 -7.95
N TRP A 86 -11.42 1.95 -7.66
CA TRP A 86 -11.76 0.59 -8.08
C TRP A 86 -12.40 -0.26 -6.99
N ILE A 87 -11.99 -0.08 -5.75
CA ILE A 87 -12.31 -1.03 -4.69
C ILE A 87 -13.81 -1.11 -4.39
N THR A 88 -14.51 0.01 -4.47
CA THR A 88 -15.95 0.02 -4.22
C THR A 88 -16.68 -0.83 -5.26
N GLY A 89 -16.31 -0.67 -6.54
CA GLY A 89 -16.90 -1.49 -7.60
C GLY A 89 -16.57 -2.97 -7.45
N TRP A 90 -15.32 -3.29 -7.09
CA TRP A 90 -14.93 -4.68 -6.85
C TRP A 90 -15.76 -5.31 -5.73
N LYS A 91 -15.95 -4.61 -4.63
CA LYS A 91 -16.73 -5.12 -3.50
C LYS A 91 -18.19 -5.32 -3.91
N ASN A 92 -18.74 -4.39 -4.70
CA ASN A 92 -20.13 -4.50 -5.17
C ASN A 92 -20.34 -5.68 -6.13
N ARG A 93 -19.28 -6.11 -6.80
CA ARG A 93 -19.34 -7.24 -7.75
C ARG A 93 -18.79 -8.55 -7.17
N GLY A 94 -18.63 -8.62 -5.83
CA GLY A 94 -18.10 -9.82 -5.21
C GLY A 94 -16.61 -10.03 -5.48
N TRP A 95 -15.85 -8.94 -5.54
CA TRP A 95 -14.41 -8.94 -5.77
C TRP A 95 -14.04 -9.41 -7.18
N LYS A 96 -14.81 -8.95 -8.15
CA LYS A 96 -14.54 -9.21 -9.56
C LYS A 96 -14.40 -7.90 -10.31
N LYS A 97 -13.61 -7.94 -11.38
CA LYS A 97 -13.51 -6.81 -12.30
C LYS A 97 -14.80 -6.68 -13.10
N SER A 98 -14.95 -5.56 -13.81
CA SER A 98 -16.15 -5.30 -14.62
C SER A 98 -16.37 -6.37 -15.71
N ASP A 99 -15.30 -7.05 -16.14
CA ASP A 99 -15.39 -8.12 -17.12
C ASP A 99 -15.71 -9.50 -16.51
N GLY A 100 -15.93 -9.56 -15.21
CA GLY A 100 -16.26 -10.79 -14.50
C GLY A 100 -15.07 -11.62 -14.06
N LYS A 101 -13.85 -11.20 -14.40
CA LYS A 101 -12.64 -11.92 -13.98
C LYS A 101 -12.24 -11.54 -12.57
N PRO A 102 -11.53 -12.43 -11.86
CA PRO A 102 -11.05 -12.10 -10.51
C PRO A 102 -10.14 -10.87 -10.51
N VAL A 103 -10.18 -10.11 -9.42
CA VAL A 103 -9.30 -8.97 -9.23
C VAL A 103 -7.86 -9.46 -9.09
N LEU A 104 -6.94 -8.83 -9.82
CA LEU A 104 -5.52 -9.14 -9.69
C LEU A 104 -5.02 -8.75 -8.31
N ASN A 105 -4.17 -9.56 -7.71
CA ASN A 105 -3.67 -9.35 -6.34
C ASN A 105 -4.81 -9.33 -5.32
N LEU A 106 -5.82 -10.14 -5.55
CA LEU A 106 -7.05 -10.16 -4.75
C LEU A 106 -6.77 -10.27 -3.26
N GLU A 107 -5.90 -11.20 -2.87
CA GLU A 107 -5.63 -11.44 -1.45
C GLU A 107 -5.06 -10.20 -0.76
N LEU A 108 -4.23 -9.44 -1.46
CA LEU A 108 -3.64 -8.23 -0.92
C LEU A 108 -4.66 -7.09 -0.83
N TRP A 109 -5.50 -6.95 -1.86
CA TRP A 109 -6.55 -5.93 -1.83
C TRP A 109 -7.58 -6.19 -0.74
N GLN A 110 -7.94 -7.45 -0.52
CA GLN A 110 -8.86 -7.80 0.57
C GLN A 110 -8.23 -7.54 1.92
N GLN A 111 -6.95 -7.85 2.07
CA GLN A 111 -6.22 -7.58 3.30
C GLN A 111 -6.14 -6.09 3.59
N LEU A 112 -5.82 -5.29 2.58
CA LEU A 112 -5.76 -3.85 2.70
C LEU A 112 -7.13 -3.27 3.06
N ASP A 113 -8.19 -3.72 2.38
CA ASP A 113 -9.54 -3.27 2.66
C ASP A 113 -9.93 -3.53 4.11
N ALA A 114 -9.64 -4.72 4.62
CA ALA A 114 -9.94 -5.07 6.01
C ALA A 114 -9.23 -4.13 6.98
N LEU A 115 -7.98 -3.78 6.68
CA LEU A 115 -7.20 -2.91 7.55
C LEU A 115 -7.68 -1.46 7.53
N THR A 116 -8.38 -1.04 6.48
CA THR A 116 -8.91 0.33 6.40
C THR A 116 -10.25 0.50 7.10
N GLN A 117 -10.92 -0.60 7.46
CA GLN A 117 -12.22 -0.53 8.12
C GLN A 117 -12.08 0.10 9.49
N ASN A 118 -12.95 1.07 9.77
CA ASN A 118 -13.02 1.74 11.07
C ASN A 118 -11.72 2.44 11.48
N ARG A 119 -10.89 2.80 10.49
CA ARG A 119 -9.66 3.54 10.77
C ARG A 119 -9.63 4.83 9.98
N GLN A 120 -9.18 5.91 10.60
CA GLN A 120 -9.02 7.19 9.95
C GLN A 120 -7.66 7.21 9.24
N ILE A 121 -7.70 7.22 7.91
CA ILE A 121 -6.49 7.19 7.08
C ILE A 121 -6.54 8.35 6.10
N ASP A 122 -5.47 9.14 6.07
CA ASP A 122 -5.29 10.22 5.10
C ASP A 122 -4.29 9.73 4.06
N TRP A 123 -4.79 9.33 2.90
CA TRP A 123 -3.95 8.86 1.80
C TRP A 123 -3.40 10.06 1.04
N ARG A 124 -2.08 10.09 0.89
CA ARG A 124 -1.38 11.12 0.13
C ARG A 124 -0.60 10.47 -0.99
N TRP A 125 -0.72 11.04 -2.16
CA TRP A 125 -0.04 10.53 -3.34
C TRP A 125 1.04 11.52 -3.76
N VAL A 126 2.25 10.99 -4.00
CA VAL A 126 3.39 11.77 -4.48
C VAL A 126 3.74 11.26 -5.87
N LYS A 127 3.74 12.15 -6.86
CA LYS A 127 3.96 11.77 -8.24
C LYS A 127 5.41 11.34 -8.45
N GLY A 128 5.57 10.07 -8.84
CA GLY A 128 6.88 9.52 -9.09
C GLY A 128 7.79 9.68 -7.88
N HIS A 129 9.06 9.83 -8.08
CA HIS A 129 10.03 9.95 -7.01
C HIS A 129 10.27 11.40 -6.57
N ALA A 130 9.28 12.25 -6.78
CA ALA A 130 9.41 13.68 -6.45
C ALA A 130 9.52 13.94 -4.95
N ARG A 131 9.08 13.00 -4.11
CA ARG A 131 9.05 13.18 -2.66
C ARG A 131 10.42 13.25 -2.02
N HIS A 132 11.41 12.71 -2.67
CA HIS A 132 12.74 12.78 -2.10
C HIS A 132 13.58 13.72 -2.92
N ALA A 133 14.10 14.61 -2.26
CA ALA A 133 14.98 15.55 -2.90
C ALA A 133 16.39 14.99 -2.92
#